data_b9b614d53e4d2d8deb95ce794869aa52
#
_entry.id   b9b614d53e4d2d8deb95ce794869aa52
#
_cell.length_a   1.000
_cell.length_b   1.000
_cell.length_c   1.000
_cell.angle_alpha   90.00
_cell.angle_beta   90.00
_cell.angle_gamma   90.00
#
_symmetry.space_group_name_H-M   'P 1'
#
loop_
_entity.id
_entity.type
_entity.pdbx_description
1 polymer ?
#
loop_
_entity_poly.entity_id
_entity_poly.type
_entity_poly.pdbx_seq_one_letter_code
_entity_poly.pdbx_strand_id
1 'polypeptide(L)'
;MASTTTITKLGKNKVLKARAGITALPPITQMAFGNGANGAPLEDDNALKNELLRKDLSGIEQVTETNFRYICTLTKEELADTTINELALCDEEGDLVMIRTCSDKNKDDDEEMTFEFDDKF
;
A
#
# COMPACT_ATOMS: atom_id res chain seq x y z
N MET A 1 -12.22 -6.24 11.65
CA MET A 1 -11.95 -6.66 10.25
C MET A 1 -10.57 -7.30 10.20
N ALA A 2 -10.47 -8.49 9.63
CA ALA A 2 -9.17 -9.13 9.43
C ALA A 2 -8.41 -8.40 8.31
N SER A 3 -7.08 -8.44 8.38
CA SER A 3 -6.24 -7.86 7.34
C SER A 3 -6.33 -8.70 6.06
N THR A 4 -6.61 -8.07 4.93
CA THR A 4 -6.72 -8.72 3.63
C THR A 4 -5.98 -7.91 2.58
N THR A 5 -5.13 -8.58 1.81
CA THR A 5 -4.33 -7.95 0.74
C THR A 5 -4.76 -8.49 -0.62
N THR A 6 -4.88 -7.60 -1.59
CA THR A 6 -5.23 -7.94 -2.97
C THR A 6 -4.28 -7.23 -3.93
N ILE A 7 -3.77 -7.96 -4.91
CA ILE A 7 -3.07 -7.36 -6.05
C ILE A 7 -4.14 -6.87 -7.01
N THR A 8 -4.09 -5.59 -7.38
CA THR A 8 -5.09 -5.00 -8.28
C THR A 8 -4.95 -5.58 -9.69
N LYS A 9 -6.03 -5.52 -10.46
CA LYS A 9 -6.00 -5.91 -11.87
C LYS A 9 -4.95 -5.11 -12.63
N LEU A 10 -4.84 -3.82 -12.35
CA LEU A 10 -3.83 -2.96 -12.96
C LEU A 10 -2.41 -3.44 -12.62
N GLY A 11 -2.16 -3.78 -11.35
CA GLY A 11 -0.87 -4.33 -10.93
C GLY A 11 -0.55 -5.64 -11.62
N LYS A 12 -1.53 -6.54 -11.72
CA LYS A 12 -1.37 -7.82 -12.44
C LYS A 12 -1.06 -7.60 -13.91
N ASN A 13 -1.76 -6.67 -14.56
CA ASN A 13 -1.54 -6.34 -15.97
C ASN A 13 -0.10 -5.87 -16.22
N LYS A 14 0.42 -5.02 -15.32
CA LYS A 14 1.80 -4.52 -15.44
C LYS A 14 2.83 -5.65 -15.31
N VAL A 15 2.61 -6.60 -14.41
CA VAL A 15 3.47 -7.78 -14.26
C VAL A 15 3.46 -8.62 -15.54
N LEU A 16 2.28 -8.85 -16.11
CA LEU A 16 2.14 -9.64 -17.34
C LEU A 16 2.81 -8.95 -18.53
N LYS A 17 2.67 -7.64 -18.65
CA LYS A 17 3.34 -6.87 -19.70
C LYS A 17 4.87 -6.95 -19.57
N ALA A 18 5.38 -6.89 -18.34
CA ALA A 18 6.81 -7.02 -18.09
C ALA A 18 7.32 -8.41 -18.49
N ARG A 19 6.60 -9.46 -18.13
CA ARG A 19 6.95 -10.84 -18.49
C ARG A 19 6.92 -11.05 -20.00
N ALA A 20 5.99 -10.40 -20.69
CA ALA A 20 5.87 -10.48 -22.13
C ALA A 20 6.89 -9.61 -22.88
N GLY A 21 7.70 -8.83 -22.17
CA GLY A 21 8.69 -7.94 -22.77
C GLY A 21 8.10 -6.71 -23.44
N ILE A 22 6.85 -6.36 -23.11
CA ILE A 22 6.18 -5.21 -23.71
C ILE A 22 6.59 -3.90 -23.03
N THR A 23 6.59 -3.90 -21.70
CA THR A 23 6.91 -2.70 -20.89
C THR A 23 7.62 -3.13 -19.62
N ALA A 24 8.67 -2.41 -19.22
CA ALA A 24 9.34 -2.68 -17.95
C ALA A 24 8.38 -2.48 -16.78
N LEU A 25 8.53 -3.26 -15.73
CA LEU A 25 7.72 -3.14 -14.53
C LEU A 25 8.13 -1.90 -13.73
N PRO A 26 7.22 -0.92 -13.52
CA PRO A 26 7.56 0.25 -12.73
C PRO A 26 7.84 -0.14 -11.27
N PRO A 27 8.85 0.46 -10.62
CA PRO A 27 9.11 0.19 -9.21
C PRO A 27 8.01 0.75 -8.31
N ILE A 28 7.80 0.14 -7.16
CA ILE A 28 6.93 0.66 -6.11
C ILE A 28 7.71 1.74 -5.36
N THR A 29 7.13 2.94 -5.24
CA THR A 29 7.81 4.11 -4.69
C THR A 29 7.09 4.79 -3.53
N GLN A 30 5.78 4.57 -3.39
CA GLN A 30 4.98 5.26 -2.39
C GLN A 30 4.01 4.32 -1.69
N MET A 31 3.59 4.71 -0.49
CA MET A 31 2.50 4.07 0.24
C MET A 31 1.38 5.08 0.44
N ALA A 32 0.14 4.67 0.17
CA ALA A 32 -1.04 5.48 0.40
C ALA A 32 -1.78 4.99 1.64
N PHE A 33 -2.42 5.91 2.34
CA PHE A 33 -3.14 5.66 3.59
C PHE A 33 -4.55 6.22 3.50
N GLY A 34 -5.52 5.48 4.03
CA GLY A 34 -6.90 5.92 4.03
C GLY A 34 -7.73 5.32 5.17
N ASN A 35 -8.98 5.72 5.26
CA ASN A 35 -9.88 5.27 6.32
C ASN A 35 -11.30 4.94 5.84
N GLY A 36 -11.46 4.66 4.55
CA GLY A 36 -12.75 4.35 3.97
C GLY A 36 -13.05 2.87 3.79
N ALA A 37 -12.20 1.96 4.30
CA ALA A 37 -12.38 0.54 4.10
C ALA A 37 -13.69 0.03 4.73
N ASN A 38 -14.44 -0.76 3.97
CA ASN A 38 -15.70 -1.36 4.42
C ASN A 38 -15.79 -2.84 4.05
N GLY A 39 -14.65 -3.51 3.95
CA GLY A 39 -14.54 -4.92 3.58
C GLY A 39 -13.21 -5.19 2.89
N ALA A 40 -13.07 -6.41 2.35
CA ALA A 40 -11.88 -6.77 1.61
C ALA A 40 -11.74 -5.93 0.33
N PRO A 41 -10.50 -5.60 -0.09
CA PRO A 41 -10.32 -4.89 -1.35
C PRO A 41 -10.66 -5.80 -2.53
N LEU A 42 -11.11 -5.19 -3.63
CA LEU A 42 -11.41 -5.89 -4.88
C LEU A 42 -10.28 -5.65 -5.88
N GLU A 43 -10.00 -6.64 -6.73
CA GLU A 43 -8.94 -6.46 -7.72
C GLU A 43 -9.24 -5.38 -8.76
N ASP A 44 -10.52 -5.06 -8.97
CA ASP A 44 -10.94 -3.97 -9.85
C ASP A 44 -10.76 -2.58 -9.22
N ASP A 45 -10.45 -2.51 -7.93
CA ASP A 45 -10.23 -1.22 -7.27
C ASP A 45 -8.96 -0.56 -7.83
N ASN A 46 -9.05 0.71 -8.16
CA ASN A 46 -7.94 1.52 -8.64
C ASN A 46 -7.62 2.71 -7.73
N ALA A 47 -8.29 2.79 -6.58
CA ALA A 47 -8.11 3.83 -5.58
C ALA A 47 -8.53 3.30 -4.22
N LEU A 48 -7.99 3.89 -3.15
CA LEU A 48 -8.53 3.68 -1.80
C LEU A 48 -9.93 4.28 -1.72
N LYS A 49 -10.78 3.77 -0.83
CA LYS A 49 -12.14 4.28 -0.65
C LYS A 49 -12.13 5.74 -0.16
N ASN A 50 -11.16 6.08 0.68
CA ASN A 50 -10.95 7.46 1.13
C ASN A 50 -9.47 7.68 1.41
N GLU A 51 -8.70 8.02 0.36
CA GLU A 51 -7.27 8.28 0.51
C GLU A 51 -7.05 9.61 1.24
N LEU A 52 -6.24 9.57 2.30
CA LEU A 52 -5.94 10.72 3.14
C LEU A 52 -4.53 11.26 2.91
N LEU A 53 -3.59 10.37 2.61
CA LEU A 53 -2.18 10.74 2.44
C LEU A 53 -1.49 9.73 1.55
N ARG A 54 -0.58 10.21 0.73
CA ARG A 54 0.33 9.38 -0.06
C ARG A 54 1.74 9.89 0.16
N LYS A 55 2.66 8.99 0.45
CA LYS A 55 3.99 9.36 0.91
C LYS A 55 5.05 8.44 0.34
N ASP A 56 6.24 8.98 0.10
CA ASP A 56 7.38 8.18 -0.34
C ASP A 56 7.73 7.13 0.72
N LEU A 57 8.17 5.96 0.26
CA LEU A 57 8.61 4.90 1.16
C LEU A 57 9.82 5.34 1.99
N SER A 58 9.86 4.90 3.23
CA SER A 58 11.02 5.09 4.10
C SER A 58 12.09 4.06 3.82
N GLY A 59 11.72 2.87 3.35
CA GLY A 59 12.66 1.82 3.04
C GLY A 59 12.01 0.61 2.42
N ILE A 60 12.85 -0.28 1.91
CA ILE A 60 12.46 -1.57 1.33
C ILE A 60 13.41 -2.61 1.89
N GLU A 61 12.87 -3.74 2.34
CA GLU A 61 13.66 -4.82 2.93
C GLU A 61 13.32 -6.14 2.24
N GLN A 62 14.33 -6.85 1.79
CA GLN A 62 14.15 -8.21 1.31
C GLN A 62 14.14 -9.15 2.51
N VAL A 63 12.97 -9.68 2.85
CA VAL A 63 12.80 -10.58 4.00
C VAL A 63 13.20 -12.00 3.63
N THR A 64 12.75 -12.47 2.47
CA THR A 64 13.13 -13.76 1.87
C THR A 64 13.25 -13.58 0.36
N GLU A 65 13.61 -14.64 -0.35
CA GLU A 65 13.67 -14.62 -1.82
C GLU A 65 12.31 -14.27 -2.45
N THR A 66 11.22 -14.55 -1.75
CA THR A 66 9.85 -14.35 -2.26
C THR A 66 9.03 -13.39 -1.41
N ASN A 67 9.67 -12.59 -0.55
CA ASN A 67 8.98 -11.60 0.28
C ASN A 67 9.81 -10.33 0.39
N PHE A 68 9.30 -9.24 -0.19
CA PHE A 68 9.85 -7.89 -0.03
C PHE A 68 8.91 -7.08 0.83
N ARG A 69 9.45 -6.40 1.82
CA ARG A 69 8.70 -5.56 2.75
C ARG A 69 8.91 -4.09 2.43
N TYR A 70 7.82 -3.39 2.19
CA TYR A 70 7.82 -1.94 1.96
C TYR A 70 7.47 -1.25 3.25
N ILE A 71 8.25 -0.24 3.63
CA ILE A 71 8.17 0.41 4.95
C ILE A 71 7.91 1.90 4.75
N CYS A 72 6.95 2.44 5.51
CA CYS A 72 6.66 3.85 5.51
C CYS A 72 6.33 4.33 6.92
N THR A 73 7.06 5.34 7.38
CA THR A 73 6.86 5.93 8.71
C THR A 73 6.12 7.25 8.59
N LEU A 74 5.01 7.36 9.31
CA LEU A 74 4.28 8.62 9.47
C LEU A 74 4.88 9.38 10.64
N THR A 75 5.13 10.67 10.44
CA THR A 75 5.59 11.56 11.51
C THR A 75 4.45 11.84 12.49
N LYS A 76 4.77 12.50 13.61
CA LYS A 76 3.76 12.86 14.61
C LYS A 76 2.62 13.68 14.03
N GLU A 77 2.92 14.58 13.12
CA GLU A 77 1.97 15.50 12.52
C GLU A 77 1.14 14.86 11.41
N GLU A 78 1.68 13.85 10.74
CA GLU A 78 1.01 13.19 9.62
C GLU A 78 -0.13 12.31 10.12
N LEU A 79 -1.33 12.55 9.64
CA LEU A 79 -2.55 11.85 10.03
C LEU A 79 -2.75 11.81 11.55
N ALA A 80 -2.38 12.91 12.24
CA ALA A 80 -2.59 13.04 13.68
C ALA A 80 -4.07 12.89 14.04
N ASP A 81 -4.36 12.17 15.12
CA ASP A 81 -5.73 11.90 15.61
C ASP A 81 -6.65 11.31 14.56
N THR A 82 -6.09 10.50 13.65
CA THR A 82 -6.82 9.94 12.51
C THR A 82 -6.81 8.42 12.59
N THR A 83 -7.93 7.81 12.20
CA THR A 83 -8.05 6.37 12.03
C THR A 83 -7.57 5.99 10.63
N ILE A 84 -6.82 4.88 10.52
CA ILE A 84 -6.32 4.34 9.26
C ILE A 84 -6.78 2.89 9.18
N ASN A 85 -7.43 2.50 8.08
CA ASN A 85 -7.89 1.12 7.88
C ASN A 85 -7.69 0.60 6.46
N GLU A 86 -7.03 1.35 5.59
CA GLU A 86 -6.68 0.91 4.25
C GLU A 86 -5.31 1.47 3.87
N LEU A 87 -4.52 0.64 3.19
CA LEU A 87 -3.19 0.97 2.71
C LEU A 87 -3.06 0.54 1.27
N ALA A 88 -2.20 1.21 0.50
CA ALA A 88 -1.87 0.78 -0.84
C ALA A 88 -0.39 0.96 -1.13
N LEU A 89 0.14 0.09 -1.98
CA LEU A 89 1.44 0.29 -2.60
C LEU A 89 1.22 0.93 -3.97
N CYS A 90 1.91 2.01 -4.21
CA CYS A 90 1.80 2.79 -5.44
C CYS A 90 3.11 2.74 -6.20
N ASP A 91 3.03 2.56 -7.52
CA ASP A 91 4.24 2.54 -8.33
C ASP A 91 4.66 3.94 -8.79
N GLU A 92 5.77 3.99 -9.51
CA GLU A 92 6.34 5.24 -10.01
C GLU A 92 5.36 6.03 -10.91
N GLU A 93 4.42 5.34 -11.56
CA GLU A 93 3.41 5.98 -12.40
C GLU A 93 2.21 6.49 -11.58
N GLY A 94 2.21 6.26 -10.27
CA GLY A 94 1.13 6.71 -9.38
C GLY A 94 -0.03 5.74 -9.26
N ASP A 95 0.05 4.56 -9.86
CA ASP A 95 -1.03 3.58 -9.85
C ASP A 95 -0.96 2.70 -8.60
N LEU A 96 -2.13 2.37 -8.05
CA LEU A 96 -2.23 1.43 -6.94
C LEU A 96 -2.09 0.01 -7.47
N VAL A 97 -1.01 -0.66 -7.10
CA VAL A 97 -0.74 -2.03 -7.56
C VAL A 97 -1.15 -3.08 -6.54
N MET A 98 -1.21 -2.74 -5.26
CA MET A 98 -1.70 -3.60 -4.19
C MET A 98 -2.49 -2.77 -3.18
N ILE A 99 -3.56 -3.35 -2.64
CA ILE A 99 -4.39 -2.72 -1.62
C ILE A 99 -4.56 -3.69 -0.46
N ARG A 100 -4.45 -3.17 0.75
CA ARG A 100 -4.68 -3.91 1.99
C ARG A 100 -5.70 -3.17 2.84
N THR A 101 -6.70 -3.90 3.32
CA THR A 101 -7.64 -3.39 4.32
C THR A 101 -7.41 -4.11 5.63
N CYS A 102 -7.64 -3.44 6.74
CA CYS A 102 -7.38 -3.97 8.07
C CYS A 102 -8.33 -3.33 9.09
N SER A 103 -8.27 -3.82 10.33
CA SER A 103 -8.98 -3.17 11.43
C SER A 103 -8.45 -1.75 11.66
N ASP A 104 -9.29 -0.91 12.24
CA ASP A 104 -8.95 0.48 12.50
C ASP A 104 -7.67 0.59 13.34
N LYS A 105 -6.76 1.42 12.87
CA LYS A 105 -5.53 1.77 13.59
C LYS A 105 -5.59 3.26 13.90
N ASN A 106 -5.68 3.60 15.17
CA ASN A 106 -5.76 4.99 15.61
C ASN A 106 -4.35 5.54 15.79
N LYS A 107 -4.05 6.61 15.08
CA LYS A 107 -2.77 7.28 15.21
C LYS A 107 -2.94 8.51 16.10
N ASP A 108 -2.25 8.52 17.23
CA ASP A 108 -2.24 9.68 18.15
C ASP A 108 -1.39 10.82 17.58
N ASP A 109 -1.58 12.02 18.11
CA ASP A 109 -0.88 13.22 17.65
C ASP A 109 0.54 13.35 18.19
N ASP A 110 0.92 12.52 19.16
CA ASP A 110 2.24 12.55 19.83
C ASP A 110 3.12 11.36 19.49
N GLU A 111 2.76 10.56 18.46
CA GLU A 111 3.54 9.39 18.11
C GLU A 111 3.86 9.33 16.62
N GLU A 112 4.99 8.73 16.31
CA GLU A 112 5.28 8.23 14.96
C GLU A 112 4.64 6.86 14.83
N MET A 113 4.23 6.49 13.63
CA MET A 113 3.71 5.16 13.35
C MET A 113 4.32 4.62 12.08
N THR A 114 4.93 3.43 12.17
CA THR A 114 5.55 2.77 11.02
C THR A 114 4.63 1.68 10.50
N PHE A 115 4.40 1.70 9.19
CA PHE A 115 3.61 0.69 8.49
C PHE A 115 4.52 -0.17 7.63
N GLU A 116 4.26 -1.47 7.66
CA GLU A 116 4.96 -2.44 6.84
C GLU A 116 3.95 -3.12 5.93
N PHE A 117 4.31 -3.26 4.67
CA PHE A 117 3.45 -3.89 3.67
C PHE A 117 4.29 -4.93 2.93
N ASP A 118 3.95 -6.20 3.12
CA ASP A 118 4.68 -7.31 2.51
C ASP A 118 4.11 -7.66 1.15
N ASP A 119 4.96 -7.67 0.15
CA ASP A 119 4.68 -8.18 -1.18
C ASP A 119 5.36 -9.54 -1.29
N LYS A 120 4.58 -10.59 -1.22
CA LYS A 120 5.13 -11.96 -1.13
C LYS A 120 4.33 -12.97 -1.94
N PHE A 121 5.02 -13.99 -2.35
CA PHE A 121 4.45 -15.13 -3.04
C PHE A 121 4.39 -16.38 -2.16
#